data_5a13018367fc3e06aee9c758fa799e49
#
_entry.id   5a13018367fc3e06aee9c758fa799e49
#
_cell.length_a   1.000
_cell.length_b   1.000
_cell.length_c   1.000
_cell.angle_alpha   90.00
_cell.angle_beta   90.00
_cell.angle_gamma   90.00
#
_symmetry.space_group_name_H-M   'P 1'
#
loop_
_entity.id
_entity.type
_entity.pdbx_description
1 polymer ?
#
loop_
_entity_poly.entity_id
_entity_poly.type
_entity_poly.pdbx_seq_one_letter_code
_entity_poly.pdbx_strand_id
1 'polypeptide(L)'
;MLFRSRDLIIWLAQYLDNNGYLTVSLEDACILTQADPLQLLDALTLLQQLEPAGVGARNLQECLMLQTERKEEAPNLAYLILEEEFEAFANRKWEYIAKRYAISLSEVQEVSDFIKTLTPHPGAIFSSTPTQYIRPDLSVKVTDEQQIVVSSVKSGLPVIIFQKEYYEELKVLKDKEVSTFLTEKQSEYEWLKRTLIQREDTILKIGIAIVNAQKAFFLSEDHPIQSLTLKTIAEELSIH
;
A
#
# COMPACT_ATOMS: atom_id res chain seq x y z
N MET A 1 40.67 12.65 -2.36
CA MET A 1 40.08 13.53 -1.33
C MET A 1 39.73 12.64 -0.16
N LEU A 2 40.36 12.80 1.01
CA LEU A 2 40.05 11.98 2.18
C LEU A 2 38.69 12.46 2.74
N PHE A 3 37.66 11.65 2.59
CA PHE A 3 36.37 11.90 3.21
C PHE A 3 36.54 11.86 4.74
N ARG A 4 36.03 12.87 5.43
CA ARG A 4 35.87 12.81 6.90
C ARG A 4 34.71 11.90 7.22
N SER A 5 34.69 11.27 8.39
CA SER A 5 33.61 10.34 8.79
C SER A 5 32.20 10.92 8.58
N ARG A 6 32.01 12.21 8.81
CA ARG A 6 30.76 12.92 8.56
C ARG A 6 30.34 12.90 7.09
N ASP A 7 31.28 13.12 6.19
CA ASP A 7 30.99 13.17 4.74
C ASP A 7 30.61 11.78 4.23
N LEU A 8 31.24 10.72 4.78
CA LEU A 8 30.88 9.33 4.50
C LEU A 8 29.47 8.96 5.00
N ILE A 9 29.09 9.42 6.20
CA ILE A 9 27.73 9.22 6.72
C ILE A 9 26.69 9.89 5.80
N ILE A 10 26.92 11.14 5.39
CA ILE A 10 26.04 11.87 4.49
C ILE A 10 25.96 11.17 3.13
N TRP A 11 27.09 10.64 2.64
CA TRP A 11 27.13 9.90 1.40
C TRP A 11 26.34 8.59 1.49
N LEU A 12 26.52 7.79 2.55
CA LEU A 12 25.76 6.56 2.80
C LEU A 12 24.26 6.83 2.92
N ALA A 13 23.87 7.93 3.58
CA ALA A 13 22.47 8.32 3.74
C ALA A 13 21.75 8.56 2.40
N GLN A 14 22.46 8.95 1.34
CA GLN A 14 21.88 9.12 0.00
C GLN A 14 21.52 7.79 -0.67
N TYR A 15 22.09 6.68 -0.21
CA TYR A 15 21.82 5.33 -0.70
C TYR A 15 20.83 4.55 0.18
N LEU A 16 20.09 5.25 1.05
CA LEU A 16 18.98 4.64 1.76
C LEU A 16 17.74 4.60 0.86
N ASP A 17 17.04 3.48 0.90
CA ASP A 17 15.74 3.35 0.24
C ASP A 17 14.60 4.00 1.09
N ASN A 18 13.37 3.98 0.56
CA ASN A 18 12.19 4.51 1.26
C ASN A 18 11.86 3.75 2.56
N ASN A 19 12.39 2.55 2.74
CA ASN A 19 12.22 1.74 3.94
C ASN A 19 13.32 1.98 4.98
N GLY A 20 14.40 2.68 4.58
CA GLY A 20 15.56 2.96 5.42
C GLY A 20 16.69 1.93 5.30
N TYR A 21 16.63 1.05 4.31
CA TYR A 21 17.69 0.07 4.04
C TYR A 21 18.79 0.64 3.15
N LEU A 22 20.02 0.22 3.41
CA LEU A 22 21.19 0.58 2.59
C LEU A 22 21.16 -0.24 1.29
N THR A 23 21.09 0.45 0.15
CA THR A 23 21.03 -0.19 -1.18
C THR A 23 22.38 -0.45 -1.80
N VAL A 24 23.44 0.23 -1.34
CA VAL A 24 24.82 0.07 -1.84
C VAL A 24 25.56 -0.98 -1.02
N SER A 25 26.34 -1.85 -1.68
CA SER A 25 27.24 -2.76 -0.99
C SER A 25 28.45 -2.00 -0.40
N LEU A 26 29.03 -2.52 0.69
CA LEU A 26 30.23 -1.91 1.28
C LEU A 26 31.43 -1.92 0.30
N GLU A 27 31.52 -2.95 -0.53
CA GLU A 27 32.57 -3.08 -1.55
C GLU A 27 32.44 -1.98 -2.62
N ASP A 28 31.24 -1.78 -3.16
CA ASP A 28 30.96 -0.70 -4.12
C ASP A 28 31.16 0.68 -3.49
N ALA A 29 30.76 0.84 -2.24
CA ALA A 29 30.96 2.08 -1.51
C ALA A 29 32.45 2.41 -1.31
N CYS A 30 33.30 1.42 -1.02
CA CYS A 30 34.74 1.59 -0.95
C CYS A 30 35.34 2.05 -2.31
N ILE A 31 34.86 1.44 -3.40
CA ILE A 31 35.34 1.80 -4.76
C ILE A 31 34.92 3.23 -5.13
N LEU A 32 33.68 3.58 -4.86
CA LEU A 32 33.09 4.88 -5.22
C LEU A 32 33.65 6.04 -4.38
N THR A 33 33.88 5.81 -3.10
CA THR A 33 34.38 6.84 -2.17
C THR A 33 35.89 6.87 -2.06
N GLN A 34 36.59 5.81 -2.52
CA GLN A 34 38.03 5.59 -2.30
C GLN A 34 38.43 5.67 -0.82
N ALA A 35 37.49 5.36 0.07
CA ALA A 35 37.68 5.34 1.51
C ALA A 35 38.22 3.99 1.98
N ASP A 36 38.91 4.00 3.10
CA ASP A 36 39.35 2.77 3.73
C ASP A 36 38.14 1.98 4.25
N PRO A 37 38.06 0.64 4.05
CA PRO A 37 36.98 -0.20 4.52
C PRO A 37 36.62 -0.01 6.00
N LEU A 38 37.62 0.19 6.87
CA LEU A 38 37.40 0.46 8.28
C LEU A 38 36.68 1.80 8.52
N GLN A 39 37.09 2.84 7.80
CA GLN A 39 36.43 4.15 7.92
C GLN A 39 34.99 4.11 7.43
N LEU A 40 34.71 3.31 6.39
CA LEU A 40 33.35 3.13 5.89
C LEU A 40 32.47 2.34 6.88
N LEU A 41 33.04 1.30 7.50
CA LEU A 41 32.35 0.52 8.53
C LEU A 41 32.04 1.38 9.76
N ASP A 42 32.98 2.21 10.21
CA ASP A 42 32.77 3.16 11.30
C ASP A 42 31.65 4.16 10.95
N ALA A 43 31.66 4.67 9.70
CA ALA A 43 30.62 5.58 9.23
C ALA A 43 29.24 4.91 9.17
N LEU A 44 29.17 3.65 8.74
CA LEU A 44 27.94 2.86 8.74
C LEU A 44 27.45 2.63 10.17
N THR A 45 28.31 2.25 11.09
CA THR A 45 27.94 2.07 12.50
C THR A 45 27.39 3.35 13.11
N LEU A 46 27.98 4.51 12.79
CA LEU A 46 27.47 5.81 13.22
C LEU A 46 26.11 6.14 12.57
N LEU A 47 25.92 5.82 11.28
CA LEU A 47 24.63 5.97 10.59
C LEU A 47 23.56 5.11 11.26
N GLN A 48 23.89 3.86 11.57
CA GLN A 48 22.99 2.92 12.25
C GLN A 48 22.63 3.34 13.68
N GLN A 49 23.42 4.23 14.31
CA GLN A 49 23.09 4.82 15.62
C GLN A 49 22.07 5.96 15.55
N LEU A 50 21.72 6.45 14.38
CA LEU A 50 20.73 7.52 14.22
C LEU A 50 19.29 6.99 14.43
N GLU A 51 18.36 7.91 14.61
CA GLU A 51 16.94 7.66 14.64
C GLU A 51 16.33 7.71 13.21
N PRO A 52 15.38 6.82 12.91
CA PRO A 52 14.79 5.75 13.72
C PRO A 52 15.68 4.50 13.79
N ALA A 53 15.55 3.73 14.90
CA ALA A 53 16.32 2.51 15.10
C ALA A 53 16.14 1.53 13.93
N GLY A 54 17.26 0.96 13.43
CA GLY A 54 17.27 0.04 12.29
C GLY A 54 17.53 0.70 10.93
N VAL A 55 17.66 2.03 10.86
CA VAL A 55 18.08 2.75 9.64
C VAL A 55 19.54 2.38 9.30
N GLY A 56 19.83 2.26 7.99
CA GLY A 56 21.15 1.86 7.52
C GLY A 56 21.42 0.35 7.57
N ALA A 57 20.45 -0.45 7.92
CA ALA A 57 20.55 -1.91 7.84
C ALA A 57 20.63 -2.37 6.39
N ARG A 58 21.39 -3.44 6.12
CA ARG A 58 21.56 -4.03 4.78
C ARG A 58 20.44 -5.00 4.42
N ASN A 59 19.76 -5.54 5.43
CA ASN A 59 18.65 -6.48 5.29
C ASN A 59 17.73 -6.43 6.51
N LEU A 60 16.60 -7.16 6.43
CA LEU A 60 15.62 -7.23 7.51
C LEU A 60 16.18 -7.81 8.81
N GLN A 61 17.01 -8.85 8.72
CA GLN A 61 17.65 -9.46 9.89
C GLN A 61 18.46 -8.43 10.68
N GLU A 62 19.36 -7.71 10.01
CA GLU A 62 20.17 -6.66 10.63
C GLU A 62 19.31 -5.53 11.20
N CYS A 63 18.25 -5.13 10.49
CA CYS A 63 17.32 -4.11 10.95
C CYS A 63 16.66 -4.49 12.27
N LEU A 64 16.20 -5.73 12.40
CA LEU A 64 15.59 -6.23 13.64
C LEU A 64 16.62 -6.39 14.76
N MET A 65 17.83 -6.81 14.44
CA MET A 65 18.93 -6.90 15.42
C MET A 65 19.29 -5.53 15.99
N LEU A 66 19.47 -4.50 15.15
CA LEU A 66 19.75 -3.12 15.58
C LEU A 66 18.64 -2.55 16.46
N GLN A 67 17.38 -2.87 16.18
CA GLN A 67 16.25 -2.45 17.01
C GLN A 67 16.21 -3.20 18.33
N THR A 68 16.53 -4.50 18.31
CA THR A 68 16.58 -5.35 19.52
C THR A 68 17.67 -4.87 20.48
N GLU A 69 18.85 -4.52 19.97
CA GLU A 69 19.97 -4.01 20.77
C GLU A 69 19.63 -2.71 21.51
N ARG A 70 18.76 -1.87 20.92
CA ARG A 70 18.38 -0.57 21.51
C ARG A 70 17.24 -0.63 22.51
N LYS A 71 16.44 -1.70 22.51
CA LYS A 71 15.30 -1.84 23.41
C LYS A 71 15.69 -2.55 24.69
N GLU A 72 15.56 -1.86 25.81
CA GLU A 72 15.84 -2.43 27.15
C GLU A 72 14.92 -3.59 27.52
N GLU A 73 13.70 -3.63 26.92
CA GLU A 73 12.70 -4.67 27.15
C GLU A 73 12.94 -5.94 26.30
N ALA A 74 14.03 -6.00 25.54
CA ALA A 74 14.29 -7.12 24.65
C ALA A 74 14.57 -8.41 25.47
N PRO A 75 13.91 -9.54 25.15
CA PRO A 75 14.24 -10.83 25.76
C PRO A 75 15.71 -11.20 25.48
N ASN A 76 16.39 -11.75 26.48
CA ASN A 76 17.83 -12.05 26.43
C ASN A 76 18.28 -12.87 25.22
N LEU A 77 17.39 -13.72 24.68
CA LEU A 77 17.69 -14.58 23.54
C LEU A 77 17.20 -14.01 22.19
N ALA A 78 16.49 -12.87 22.19
CA ALA A 78 15.94 -12.31 20.96
C ALA A 78 17.04 -11.96 19.94
N TYR A 79 18.11 -11.30 20.39
CA TYR A 79 19.24 -10.97 19.56
C TYR A 79 19.93 -12.22 18.98
N LEU A 80 20.23 -13.19 19.83
CA LEU A 80 20.93 -14.42 19.43
C LEU A 80 20.11 -15.26 18.43
N ILE A 81 18.80 -15.36 18.64
CA ILE A 81 17.90 -16.05 17.71
C ILE A 81 17.84 -15.34 16.36
N LEU A 82 17.81 -14.00 16.36
CA LEU A 82 17.86 -13.22 15.11
C LEU A 82 19.20 -13.35 14.40
N GLU A 83 20.31 -13.45 15.12
CA GLU A 83 21.64 -13.59 14.55
C GLU A 83 21.87 -14.96 13.92
N GLU A 84 21.60 -16.04 14.66
CA GLU A 84 21.97 -17.41 14.28
C GLU A 84 20.84 -18.17 13.55
N GLU A 85 19.57 -17.93 13.92
CA GLU A 85 18.44 -18.77 13.51
C GLU A 85 17.31 -17.98 12.83
N PHE A 86 17.66 -16.89 12.16
CA PHE A 86 16.66 -16.02 11.51
C PHE A 86 15.74 -16.78 10.54
N GLU A 87 16.29 -17.69 9.71
CA GLU A 87 15.48 -18.47 8.78
C GLU A 87 14.56 -19.47 9.49
N ALA A 88 15.05 -20.11 10.54
CA ALA A 88 14.24 -21.05 11.34
C ALA A 88 13.12 -20.29 12.04
N PHE A 89 13.40 -19.10 12.54
CA PHE A 89 12.43 -18.21 13.18
C PHE A 89 11.38 -17.72 12.16
N ALA A 90 11.77 -17.25 11.00
CA ALA A 90 10.87 -16.81 9.94
C ALA A 90 9.94 -17.96 9.46
N ASN A 91 10.44 -19.18 9.41
CA ASN A 91 9.69 -20.38 9.06
C ASN A 91 8.90 -20.99 10.23
N ARG A 92 8.81 -20.31 11.37
CA ARG A 92 8.07 -20.73 12.58
C ARG A 92 8.48 -22.11 13.12
N LYS A 93 9.76 -22.48 13.03
CA LYS A 93 10.27 -23.74 13.55
C LYS A 93 10.54 -23.65 15.07
N TRP A 94 9.49 -23.35 15.83
CA TRP A 94 9.58 -23.07 17.27
C TRP A 94 10.19 -24.20 18.09
N GLU A 95 9.81 -25.44 17.80
CA GLU A 95 10.34 -26.62 18.49
C GLU A 95 11.85 -26.82 18.25
N TYR A 96 12.32 -26.50 17.05
CA TYR A 96 13.74 -26.56 16.71
C TYR A 96 14.54 -25.54 17.53
N ILE A 97 14.06 -24.29 17.57
CA ILE A 97 14.68 -23.21 18.32
C ILE A 97 14.67 -23.52 19.80
N ALA A 98 13.56 -23.99 20.38
CA ALA A 98 13.44 -24.37 21.76
C ALA A 98 14.45 -25.46 22.15
N LYS A 99 14.63 -26.50 21.31
CA LYS A 99 15.60 -27.58 21.54
C LYS A 99 17.05 -27.09 21.44
N ARG A 100 17.34 -26.21 20.43
CA ARG A 100 18.70 -25.73 20.19
C ARG A 100 19.24 -24.89 21.35
N TYR A 101 18.40 -24.01 21.89
CA TYR A 101 18.78 -23.12 23.00
C TYR A 101 18.37 -23.64 24.39
N ALA A 102 17.82 -24.84 24.47
CA ALA A 102 17.34 -25.47 25.71
C ALA A 102 16.36 -24.59 26.51
N ILE A 103 15.45 -23.93 25.81
CA ILE A 103 14.40 -23.02 26.33
C ILE A 103 13.01 -23.61 26.14
N SER A 104 12.05 -23.09 26.89
CA SER A 104 10.65 -23.45 26.77
C SER A 104 10.00 -22.82 25.49
N LEU A 105 8.92 -23.42 24.99
CA LEU A 105 8.13 -22.84 23.91
C LEU A 105 7.52 -21.49 24.32
N SER A 106 7.27 -21.26 25.60
CA SER A 106 6.77 -19.99 26.12
C SER A 106 7.79 -18.87 25.92
N GLU A 107 9.07 -19.14 26.18
CA GLU A 107 10.15 -18.16 25.98
C GLU A 107 10.35 -17.86 24.49
N VAL A 108 10.23 -18.87 23.60
CA VAL A 108 10.24 -18.64 22.15
C VAL A 108 9.05 -17.77 21.73
N GLN A 109 7.88 -17.95 22.36
CA GLN A 109 6.70 -17.14 22.09
C GLN A 109 6.89 -15.69 22.56
N GLU A 110 7.50 -15.45 23.71
CA GLU A 110 7.85 -14.11 24.21
C GLU A 110 8.78 -13.38 23.21
N VAL A 111 9.80 -14.07 22.69
CA VAL A 111 10.67 -13.53 21.65
C VAL A 111 9.88 -13.19 20.38
N SER A 112 8.98 -14.09 19.98
CA SER A 112 8.13 -13.84 18.79
C SER A 112 7.23 -12.62 18.99
N ASP A 113 6.61 -12.47 20.15
CA ASP A 113 5.72 -11.36 20.45
C ASP A 113 6.49 -10.04 20.57
N PHE A 114 7.70 -10.07 21.13
CA PHE A 114 8.60 -8.92 21.12
C PHE A 114 8.98 -8.51 19.68
N ILE A 115 9.41 -9.45 18.83
CA ILE A 115 9.81 -9.14 17.44
C ILE A 115 8.66 -8.54 16.64
N LYS A 116 7.41 -8.93 16.89
CA LYS A 116 6.22 -8.32 16.27
C LYS A 116 6.05 -6.83 16.61
N THR A 117 6.62 -6.37 17.73
CA THR A 117 6.59 -4.95 18.12
C THR A 117 7.63 -4.09 17.38
N LEU A 118 8.58 -4.73 16.69
CA LEU A 118 9.61 -4.06 15.93
C LEU A 118 9.07 -3.59 14.57
N THR A 119 9.70 -2.57 14.00
CA THR A 119 9.29 -1.97 12.73
C THR A 119 10.16 -2.47 11.58
N PRO A 120 9.65 -3.27 10.64
CA PRO A 120 10.45 -3.78 9.52
C PRO A 120 10.87 -2.69 8.51
N HIS A 121 10.22 -1.54 8.52
CA HIS A 121 10.47 -0.43 7.60
C HIS A 121 10.68 0.89 8.35
N PRO A 122 11.84 1.09 8.99
CA PRO A 122 12.08 2.26 9.83
C PRO A 122 12.03 3.59 9.06
N GLY A 123 12.44 3.59 7.78
CA GLY A 123 12.40 4.77 6.91
C GLY A 123 11.01 5.19 6.45
N ALA A 124 9.99 4.33 6.59
CA ALA A 124 8.63 4.62 6.12
C ALA A 124 8.00 5.88 6.74
N ILE A 125 8.44 6.27 7.94
CA ILE A 125 8.00 7.50 8.62
C ILE A 125 8.38 8.75 7.81
N PHE A 126 9.49 8.71 7.08
CA PHE A 126 9.99 9.82 6.27
C PHE A 126 9.59 9.71 4.79
N SER A 127 9.06 8.56 4.37
CA SER A 127 8.61 8.40 3.00
C SER A 127 7.31 9.20 2.80
N SER A 128 7.40 10.25 2.01
CA SER A 128 6.25 11.05 1.56
C SER A 128 5.53 10.42 0.38
N THR A 129 5.57 9.10 0.23
CA THR A 129 4.84 8.42 -0.84
C THR A 129 3.35 8.68 -0.59
N PRO A 130 2.67 9.44 -1.46
CA PRO A 130 1.26 9.72 -1.26
C PRO A 130 0.50 8.39 -1.26
N THR A 131 -0.19 8.11 -0.19
CA THR A 131 -1.07 6.95 -0.12
C THR A 131 -2.06 7.08 -1.27
N GLN A 132 -2.05 6.14 -2.21
CA GLN A 132 -3.05 6.10 -3.27
C GLN A 132 -4.40 5.76 -2.64
N TYR A 133 -5.22 6.79 -2.40
CA TYR A 133 -6.58 6.59 -1.94
C TYR A 133 -7.41 5.99 -3.08
N ILE A 134 -7.89 4.78 -2.89
CA ILE A 134 -8.88 4.18 -3.77
C ILE A 134 -10.20 4.92 -3.51
N ARG A 135 -10.74 5.55 -4.57
CA ARG A 135 -12.07 6.18 -4.49
C ARG A 135 -13.11 5.10 -4.73
N PRO A 136 -14.03 4.86 -3.80
CA PRO A 136 -15.07 3.87 -4.00
C PRO A 136 -16.10 4.37 -5.02
N ASP A 137 -16.54 3.49 -5.92
CA ASP A 137 -17.63 3.77 -6.88
C ASP A 137 -19.01 3.54 -6.23
N LEU A 138 -19.08 2.63 -5.27
CA LEU A 138 -20.31 2.26 -4.58
C LEU A 138 -20.15 2.35 -3.06
N SER A 139 -21.24 2.68 -2.39
CA SER A 139 -21.36 2.65 -0.93
C SER A 139 -22.46 1.66 -0.54
N VAL A 140 -22.15 0.80 0.42
CA VAL A 140 -23.08 -0.18 0.97
C VAL A 140 -23.39 0.21 2.43
N LYS A 141 -24.64 0.32 2.78
CA LYS A 141 -25.10 0.60 4.15
C LYS A 141 -26.08 -0.46 4.59
N VAL A 142 -25.93 -0.94 5.81
CA VAL A 142 -26.88 -1.82 6.46
C VAL A 142 -27.74 -0.96 7.39
N THR A 143 -29.07 -1.02 7.20
CA THR A 143 -30.02 -0.31 8.05
C THR A 143 -30.31 -1.11 9.32
N ASP A 144 -30.85 -0.46 10.34
CA ASP A 144 -31.25 -1.08 11.63
C ASP A 144 -32.23 -2.25 11.42
N GLU A 145 -33.01 -2.24 10.33
CA GLU A 145 -33.93 -3.31 9.91
C GLU A 145 -33.22 -4.46 9.16
N GLN A 146 -31.89 -4.53 9.18
CA GLN A 146 -31.08 -5.50 8.43
C GLN A 146 -31.28 -5.45 6.91
N GLN A 147 -31.72 -4.33 6.36
CA GLN A 147 -31.79 -4.11 4.92
C GLN A 147 -30.47 -3.55 4.41
N ILE A 148 -29.98 -4.09 3.29
CA ILE A 148 -28.76 -3.65 2.66
C ILE A 148 -29.11 -2.66 1.54
N VAL A 149 -28.61 -1.43 1.66
CA VAL A 149 -28.81 -0.38 0.65
C VAL A 149 -27.49 -0.13 -0.07
N VAL A 150 -27.51 -0.31 -1.39
CA VAL A 150 -26.34 -0.02 -2.27
C VAL A 150 -26.61 1.30 -2.99
N SER A 151 -25.68 2.22 -2.92
CA SER A 151 -25.77 3.53 -3.58
C SER A 151 -24.50 3.87 -4.35
N SER A 152 -24.64 4.55 -5.49
CA SER A 152 -23.52 5.07 -6.26
C SER A 152 -22.90 6.29 -5.59
N VAL A 153 -21.56 6.34 -5.54
CA VAL A 153 -20.80 7.47 -5.01
C VAL A 153 -20.41 8.38 -6.18
N LYS A 154 -21.15 9.48 -6.35
CA LYS A 154 -20.99 10.42 -7.48
C LYS A 154 -19.69 11.26 -7.45
N SER A 155 -18.77 11.02 -6.55
CA SER A 155 -17.62 11.88 -6.29
C SER A 155 -16.54 11.90 -7.38
N GLY A 156 -16.63 11.08 -8.43
CA GLY A 156 -15.60 10.96 -9.47
C GLY A 156 -16.10 11.21 -10.90
N LEU A 157 -17.40 11.42 -11.11
CA LEU A 157 -17.92 11.61 -12.46
C LEU A 157 -17.78 13.07 -12.89
N PRO A 158 -17.32 13.34 -14.13
CA PRO A 158 -17.30 14.70 -14.66
C PRO A 158 -18.72 15.22 -14.81
N VAL A 159 -18.97 16.43 -14.35
CA VAL A 159 -20.23 17.14 -14.59
C VAL A 159 -20.22 17.70 -16.00
N ILE A 160 -21.07 17.17 -16.87
CA ILE A 160 -21.22 17.66 -18.22
C ILE A 160 -22.38 18.65 -18.26
N ILE A 161 -22.07 19.89 -18.57
CA ILE A 161 -23.04 20.98 -18.67
C ILE A 161 -23.24 21.35 -20.14
N PHE A 162 -24.46 21.31 -20.59
CA PHE A 162 -24.83 21.83 -21.91
C PHE A 162 -25.11 23.34 -21.82
N GLN A 163 -24.35 24.14 -22.53
CA GLN A 163 -24.55 25.61 -22.57
C GLN A 163 -25.71 25.97 -23.49
N LYS A 164 -26.91 25.86 -22.95
CA LYS A 164 -28.15 26.05 -23.71
C LYS A 164 -28.29 27.46 -24.29
N GLU A 165 -27.88 28.48 -23.55
CA GLU A 165 -27.94 29.89 -23.99
C GLU A 165 -27.10 30.10 -25.24
N TYR A 166 -25.84 29.67 -25.21
CA TYR A 166 -24.93 29.76 -26.36
C TYR A 166 -25.44 28.96 -27.59
N TYR A 167 -26.03 27.79 -27.33
CA TYR A 167 -26.64 26.99 -28.39
C TYR A 167 -27.80 27.74 -29.09
N GLU A 168 -28.70 28.38 -28.31
CA GLU A 168 -29.84 29.14 -28.85
C GLU A 168 -29.37 30.42 -29.59
N GLU A 169 -28.35 31.12 -29.10
CA GLU A 169 -27.77 32.29 -29.79
C GLU A 169 -27.21 31.93 -31.17
N LEU A 170 -26.44 30.84 -31.26
CA LEU A 170 -25.91 30.39 -32.56
C LEU A 170 -26.99 29.91 -33.52
N LYS A 171 -28.07 29.33 -33.01
CA LYS A 171 -29.20 28.85 -33.83
C LYS A 171 -29.92 29.99 -34.53
N VAL A 172 -29.91 31.19 -33.97
CA VAL A 172 -30.53 32.41 -34.59
C VAL A 172 -29.79 32.84 -35.85
N LEU A 173 -28.51 32.53 -36.01
CA LEU A 173 -27.68 32.94 -37.13
C LEU A 173 -28.11 32.34 -38.50
N LYS A 174 -28.94 31.27 -38.49
CA LYS A 174 -29.50 30.58 -39.69
C LYS A 174 -28.47 30.20 -40.75
N ASP A 175 -27.20 30.11 -40.41
CA ASP A 175 -26.16 29.64 -41.30
C ASP A 175 -26.19 28.10 -41.36
N LYS A 176 -26.05 27.56 -42.58
CA LYS A 176 -26.12 26.12 -42.83
C LYS A 176 -24.96 25.37 -42.19
N GLU A 177 -23.74 25.94 -42.17
CA GLU A 177 -22.57 25.35 -41.55
C GLU A 177 -22.71 25.35 -40.03
N VAL A 178 -23.18 26.45 -39.46
CA VAL A 178 -23.47 26.57 -38.01
C VAL A 178 -24.54 25.57 -37.57
N SER A 179 -25.62 25.43 -38.39
CA SER A 179 -26.69 24.48 -38.08
C SER A 179 -26.19 23.03 -38.06
N THR A 180 -25.34 22.66 -39.03
CA THR A 180 -24.73 21.31 -39.06
C THR A 180 -23.85 21.07 -37.85
N PHE A 181 -22.97 22.02 -37.52
CA PHE A 181 -22.12 21.97 -36.33
C PHE A 181 -22.91 21.82 -35.04
N LEU A 182 -23.98 22.60 -34.87
CA LEU A 182 -24.83 22.53 -33.67
C LEU A 182 -25.52 21.18 -33.55
N THR A 183 -25.98 20.58 -34.64
CA THR A 183 -26.62 19.26 -34.65
C THR A 183 -25.63 18.16 -34.25
N GLU A 184 -24.41 18.22 -34.78
CA GLU A 184 -23.34 17.29 -34.46
C GLU A 184 -22.99 17.39 -32.95
N LYS A 185 -22.78 18.61 -32.45
CA LYS A 185 -22.42 18.81 -31.03
C LYS A 185 -23.54 18.43 -30.08
N GLN A 186 -24.78 18.65 -30.41
CA GLN A 186 -25.91 18.17 -29.62
C GLN A 186 -25.97 16.64 -29.59
N SER A 187 -25.77 16.00 -30.77
CA SER A 187 -25.73 14.52 -30.83
C SER A 187 -24.59 13.92 -30.00
N GLU A 188 -23.38 14.51 -30.09
CA GLU A 188 -22.22 14.11 -29.26
C GLU A 188 -22.52 14.25 -27.77
N TYR A 189 -23.12 15.37 -27.35
CA TYR A 189 -23.53 15.59 -25.95
C TYR A 189 -24.52 14.54 -25.45
N GLU A 190 -25.59 14.29 -26.25
CA GLU A 190 -26.61 13.31 -25.89
C GLU A 190 -26.05 11.87 -25.83
N TRP A 191 -25.16 11.55 -26.77
CA TRP A 191 -24.45 10.26 -26.75
C TRP A 191 -23.59 10.11 -25.52
N LEU A 192 -22.75 11.11 -25.19
CA LEU A 192 -21.88 11.09 -24.04
C LEU A 192 -22.67 11.00 -22.74
N LYS A 193 -23.75 11.77 -22.60
CA LYS A 193 -24.65 11.72 -21.45
C LYS A 193 -25.26 10.33 -21.26
N ARG A 194 -25.76 9.72 -22.34
CA ARG A 194 -26.31 8.36 -22.30
C ARG A 194 -25.27 7.33 -21.89
N THR A 195 -24.06 7.43 -22.44
CA THR A 195 -22.96 6.51 -22.12
C THR A 195 -22.56 6.58 -20.65
N LEU A 196 -22.49 7.79 -20.06
CA LEU A 196 -22.17 7.95 -18.63
C LEU A 196 -23.27 7.37 -17.73
N ILE A 197 -24.55 7.63 -18.05
CA ILE A 197 -25.68 7.07 -17.30
C ILE A 197 -25.66 5.53 -17.38
N GLN A 198 -25.46 4.98 -18.57
CA GLN A 198 -25.40 3.53 -18.79
C GLN A 198 -24.24 2.88 -18.01
N ARG A 199 -23.08 3.56 -17.93
CA ARG A 199 -21.95 3.09 -17.13
C ARG A 199 -22.31 3.07 -15.64
N GLU A 200 -22.92 4.13 -15.12
CA GLU A 200 -23.33 4.23 -13.72
C GLU A 200 -24.35 3.12 -13.37
N ASP A 201 -25.36 2.93 -14.22
CA ASP A 201 -26.37 1.88 -14.06
C ASP A 201 -25.74 0.47 -14.07
N THR A 202 -24.76 0.25 -14.94
CA THR A 202 -24.07 -1.05 -15.03
C THR A 202 -23.26 -1.31 -13.77
N ILE A 203 -22.49 -0.33 -13.29
CA ILE A 203 -21.71 -0.46 -12.04
C ILE A 203 -22.65 -0.74 -10.85
N LEU A 204 -23.76 -0.02 -10.77
CA LEU A 204 -24.75 -0.22 -9.71
C LEU A 204 -25.37 -1.62 -9.75
N LYS A 205 -25.75 -2.11 -10.94
CA LYS A 205 -26.30 -3.48 -11.11
C LYS A 205 -25.29 -4.54 -10.69
N ILE A 206 -24.03 -4.40 -11.11
CA ILE A 206 -22.95 -5.33 -10.71
C ILE A 206 -22.76 -5.28 -9.19
N GLY A 207 -22.73 -4.09 -8.60
CA GLY A 207 -22.59 -3.94 -7.15
C GLY A 207 -23.73 -4.57 -6.37
N ILE A 208 -24.97 -4.42 -6.83
CA ILE A 208 -26.16 -5.07 -6.22
C ILE A 208 -26.05 -6.60 -6.32
N ALA A 209 -25.62 -7.15 -7.45
CA ALA A 209 -25.41 -8.58 -7.62
C ALA A 209 -24.34 -9.12 -6.66
N ILE A 210 -23.19 -8.44 -6.57
CA ILE A 210 -22.11 -8.80 -5.62
C ILE A 210 -22.63 -8.79 -4.18
N VAL A 211 -23.31 -7.72 -3.77
CA VAL A 211 -23.84 -7.56 -2.40
C VAL A 211 -24.89 -8.62 -2.10
N ASN A 212 -25.75 -8.96 -3.07
CA ASN A 212 -26.72 -10.02 -2.92
C ASN A 212 -26.07 -11.40 -2.75
N ALA A 213 -25.02 -11.70 -3.51
CA ALA A 213 -24.25 -12.92 -3.37
C ALA A 213 -23.50 -12.98 -2.02
N GLN A 214 -23.11 -11.84 -1.47
CA GLN A 214 -22.35 -11.71 -0.22
C GLN A 214 -23.20 -11.25 0.98
N LYS A 215 -24.52 -11.50 0.96
CA LYS A 215 -25.42 -11.05 2.06
C LYS A 215 -24.96 -11.50 3.44
N ALA A 216 -24.46 -12.72 3.56
CA ALA A 216 -23.94 -13.24 4.82
C ALA A 216 -22.79 -12.42 5.38
N PHE A 217 -21.89 -11.89 4.53
CA PHE A 217 -20.81 -11.02 4.94
C PHE A 217 -21.29 -9.72 5.61
N PHE A 218 -22.38 -9.14 5.12
CA PHE A 218 -22.90 -7.87 5.66
C PHE A 218 -23.79 -8.03 6.88
N LEU A 219 -24.43 -9.21 7.04
CA LEU A 219 -25.46 -9.42 8.08
C LEU A 219 -24.98 -10.29 9.24
N SER A 220 -23.91 -11.09 9.08
CA SER A 220 -23.38 -11.96 10.14
C SER A 220 -22.19 -11.31 10.84
N GLU A 221 -22.03 -11.56 12.14
CA GLU A 221 -20.90 -11.08 12.95
C GLU A 221 -19.54 -11.64 12.47
N ASP A 222 -19.53 -12.87 11.96
CA ASP A 222 -18.32 -13.55 11.49
C ASP A 222 -17.85 -13.09 10.10
N HIS A 223 -18.62 -12.26 9.39
CA HIS A 223 -18.33 -11.74 8.05
C HIS A 223 -17.79 -12.79 7.04
N PRO A 224 -18.47 -13.93 6.84
CA PRO A 224 -17.99 -14.99 5.95
C PRO A 224 -18.00 -14.54 4.49
N ILE A 225 -16.87 -14.64 3.80
CA ILE A 225 -16.74 -14.31 2.38
C ILE A 225 -17.02 -15.58 1.56
N GLN A 226 -18.00 -15.50 0.64
CA GLN A 226 -18.28 -16.57 -0.31
C GLN A 226 -17.43 -16.42 -1.58
N SER A 227 -17.01 -17.56 -2.14
CA SER A 227 -16.29 -17.58 -3.42
C SER A 227 -17.19 -17.09 -4.54
N LEU A 228 -16.77 -16.04 -5.26
CA LEU A 228 -17.52 -15.42 -6.36
C LEU A 228 -16.57 -15.19 -7.54
N THR A 229 -17.01 -15.55 -8.76
CA THR A 229 -16.23 -15.32 -9.97
C THR A 229 -16.89 -14.24 -10.84
N LEU A 230 -16.07 -13.57 -11.65
CA LEU A 230 -16.59 -12.59 -12.62
C LEU A 230 -17.58 -13.21 -13.59
N LYS A 231 -17.33 -14.47 -13.98
CA LYS A 231 -18.20 -15.21 -14.89
C LYS A 231 -19.60 -15.43 -14.30
N THR A 232 -19.69 -15.77 -13.02
CA THR A 232 -20.99 -15.96 -12.33
C THR A 232 -21.84 -14.69 -12.37
N ILE A 233 -21.20 -13.53 -12.12
CA ILE A 233 -21.90 -12.23 -12.14
C ILE A 233 -22.31 -11.86 -13.57
N ALA A 234 -21.44 -12.11 -14.56
CA ALA A 234 -21.73 -11.82 -15.96
C ALA A 234 -22.92 -12.63 -16.47
N GLU A 235 -23.00 -13.93 -16.11
CA GLU A 235 -24.11 -14.81 -16.44
C GLU A 235 -25.42 -14.36 -15.78
N GLU A 236 -25.38 -13.99 -14.46
CA GLU A 236 -26.55 -13.51 -13.73
C GLU A 236 -27.14 -12.24 -14.31
N LEU A 237 -26.26 -11.31 -14.71
CA LEU A 237 -26.68 -10.02 -15.27
C LEU A 237 -26.84 -10.02 -16.78
N SER A 238 -26.55 -11.14 -17.47
CA SER A 238 -26.55 -11.27 -18.94
C SER A 238 -25.67 -10.19 -19.62
N ILE A 239 -24.50 -9.89 -19.02
CA ILE A 239 -23.52 -8.93 -19.53
C ILE A 239 -22.34 -9.72 -20.10
N HIS A 240 -21.80 -9.25 -21.26
CA HIS A 240 -20.63 -9.83 -21.93
C HIS A 240 -19.36 -9.05 -21.62
#